data_b6c49fe48d7ccabdc17bb4e726ea25af
#
_entry.id   b6c49fe48d7ccabdc17bb4e726ea25af
#
_cell.length_a   1.000
_cell.length_b   1.000
_cell.length_c   1.000
_cell.angle_alpha   90.00
_cell.angle_beta   90.00
_cell.angle_gamma   90.00
#
_symmetry.space_group_name_H-M   'P 1'
#
loop_
_entity.id
_entity.type
_entity.pdbx_description
1 polymer ?
#
loop_
_entity_poly.entity_id
_entity_poly.type
_entity_poly.pdbx_seq_one_letter_code
_entity_poly.pdbx_strand_id
1 'polypeptide(L)'
;MAYYKSLREYLEALDKAGNLVTITNPLNKDTEIHPLVSLQYRGLPAERRKAFLFTSVFDSRGKNYGIPVVAGLDAPRQPNALGLQCKPEEVPEKLAQAYMHPIEPRVVEQGPVQEVVYMGNRLLEKDGLDEFPVPITTPGYDAGPTCSQSCWVTKDIETGIRNVGMYRSQLYSPTRMGIHQGETDADLTVHWQKCRKRGIPLQVAIVFGGPPNLSYVAFNGFPYGVDEYSMAGAITGEAVELVKCKTVDLEVPANADVIIEGEMTTEELEIEAPYGEAKGYIGMDELQPYVTIQCITHRKDPIWPVQVRQLPIGGSRHSIILYKYLRYDLEMPHVLSVNVVSGFVVIKMKMHTDQKEVWRTLEAAKKVRSFIGSTVVAVDEDINVQNANMVLWAINTRVEPHRDCRTIKFPTTDLRPSTYMPEEEMVKLRHRQFEVEPPLPEASLLLINATLKWPYAPVSLPKKEFMEKALLIWQKEGLPPLKLEEPWYGYELGYWPKEAAEDADRAVKGEYYKTSEMRAQRRVKL
;
A
#
# COMPACT_ATOMS: atom_id res chain seq x y z
N MET A 1 -5.27 12.33 -21.59
CA MET A 1 -5.01 13.63 -20.92
C MET A 1 -3.55 13.65 -20.55
N ALA A 2 -2.89 14.84 -20.57
CA ALA A 2 -1.54 14.95 -20.02
C ALA A 2 -1.57 14.59 -18.52
N TYR A 3 -0.48 14.01 -18.03
CA TYR A 3 -0.38 13.66 -16.61
C TYR A 3 -0.14 14.91 -15.75
N TYR A 4 -0.43 14.80 -14.45
CA TYR A 4 -0.21 15.88 -13.48
C TYR A 4 1.28 16.24 -13.40
N LYS A 5 1.59 17.52 -13.46
CA LYS A 5 2.99 18.01 -13.38
C LYS A 5 3.40 18.40 -11.97
N SER A 6 2.45 18.48 -11.03
CA SER A 6 2.71 18.89 -9.66
C SER A 6 1.66 18.34 -8.71
N LEU A 7 1.94 18.42 -7.40
CA LEU A 7 0.96 18.13 -6.35
C LEU A 7 -0.28 19.04 -6.47
N ARG A 8 -0.12 20.30 -6.88
CA ARG A 8 -1.22 21.26 -7.06
C ARG A 8 -2.22 20.82 -8.11
N GLU A 9 -1.73 20.45 -9.29
CA GLU A 9 -2.59 19.95 -10.37
C GLU A 9 -3.38 18.69 -9.93
N TYR A 10 -2.73 17.83 -9.13
CA TYR A 10 -3.40 16.67 -8.58
C TYR A 10 -4.47 17.05 -7.55
N LEU A 11 -4.18 18.00 -6.66
CA LEU A 11 -5.16 18.51 -5.70
C LEU A 11 -6.35 19.17 -6.38
N GLU A 12 -6.12 19.95 -7.45
CA GLU A 12 -7.21 20.49 -8.27
C GLU A 12 -8.07 19.40 -8.91
N ALA A 13 -7.46 18.32 -9.37
CA ALA A 13 -8.20 17.19 -9.94
C ALA A 13 -9.01 16.45 -8.86
N LEU A 14 -8.46 16.29 -7.65
CA LEU A 14 -9.18 15.73 -6.49
C LEU A 14 -10.37 16.61 -6.10
N ASP A 15 -10.20 17.92 -6.06
CA ASP A 15 -11.27 18.88 -5.75
C ASP A 15 -12.39 18.84 -6.79
N LYS A 16 -12.05 18.92 -8.07
CA LYS A 16 -13.01 18.78 -9.19
C LYS A 16 -13.79 17.46 -9.16
N ALA A 17 -13.14 16.39 -8.69
CA ALA A 17 -13.77 15.08 -8.50
C ALA A 17 -14.57 14.95 -7.19
N GLY A 18 -14.61 16.00 -6.35
CA GLY A 18 -15.24 15.97 -5.02
C GLY A 18 -14.52 15.10 -3.99
N ASN A 19 -13.24 14.82 -4.20
CA ASN A 19 -12.40 13.96 -3.37
C ASN A 19 -11.41 14.73 -2.47
N LEU A 20 -11.52 16.06 -2.37
CA LEU A 20 -10.75 16.92 -1.49
C LEU A 20 -11.67 17.64 -0.51
N VAL A 21 -11.22 17.76 0.74
CA VAL A 21 -11.84 18.62 1.78
C VAL A 21 -10.82 19.65 2.20
N THR A 22 -11.12 20.93 2.00
CA THR A 22 -10.29 22.04 2.46
C THR A 22 -10.77 22.52 3.82
N ILE A 23 -9.88 22.52 4.82
CA ILE A 23 -10.12 23.01 6.18
C ILE A 23 -9.31 24.29 6.38
N THR A 24 -10.02 25.40 6.64
CA THR A 24 -9.43 26.72 6.83
C THR A 24 -9.32 27.12 8.29
N ASN A 25 -10.06 26.46 9.19
CA ASN A 25 -9.92 26.66 10.63
C ASN A 25 -8.54 26.26 11.09
N PRO A 26 -7.89 27.05 11.97
CA PRO A 26 -6.58 26.71 12.51
C PRO A 26 -6.60 25.37 13.24
N LEU A 27 -5.65 24.49 12.92
CA LEU A 27 -5.47 23.18 13.56
C LEU A 27 -4.05 22.97 14.02
N ASN A 28 -3.92 22.33 15.19
CA ASN A 28 -2.64 21.94 15.74
C ASN A 28 -2.12 20.69 15.00
N LYS A 29 -0.94 20.83 14.34
CA LYS A 29 -0.32 19.74 13.60
C LYS A 29 0.07 18.55 14.48
N ASP A 30 0.41 18.80 15.74
CA ASP A 30 0.92 17.78 16.65
C ASP A 30 -0.19 16.92 17.27
N THR A 31 -1.40 17.46 17.42
CA THR A 31 -2.47 16.79 18.19
C THR A 31 -3.80 16.64 17.45
N GLU A 32 -4.01 17.29 16.29
CA GLU A 32 -5.34 17.36 15.67
C GLU A 32 -5.36 16.83 14.23
N ILE A 33 -4.35 17.10 13.40
CA ILE A 33 -4.36 16.73 11.97
C ILE A 33 -4.48 15.21 11.77
N HIS A 34 -3.55 14.43 12.33
CA HIS A 34 -3.57 12.96 12.18
C HIS A 34 -4.80 12.32 12.83
N PRO A 35 -5.21 12.66 14.06
CA PRO A 35 -6.44 12.15 14.65
C PRO A 35 -7.68 12.43 13.80
N LEU A 36 -7.83 13.66 13.28
CA LEU A 36 -8.97 14.03 12.45
C LEU A 36 -9.07 13.16 11.18
N VAL A 37 -7.97 13.02 10.45
CA VAL A 37 -7.94 12.20 9.23
C VAL A 37 -8.13 10.72 9.54
N SER A 38 -7.60 10.24 10.68
CA SER A 38 -7.77 8.85 11.12
C SER A 38 -9.23 8.48 11.39
N LEU A 39 -10.08 9.42 11.81
CA LEU A 39 -11.51 9.18 12.05
C LEU A 39 -12.22 8.68 10.79
N GLN A 40 -11.86 9.19 9.59
CA GLN A 40 -12.50 8.70 8.36
C GLN A 40 -12.21 7.22 8.08
N TYR A 41 -11.01 6.73 8.45
CA TYR A 41 -10.66 5.32 8.26
C TYR A 41 -11.40 4.41 9.25
N ARG A 42 -11.83 4.96 10.37
CA ARG A 42 -12.57 4.23 11.41
C ARG A 42 -14.09 4.33 11.26
N GLY A 43 -14.59 5.43 10.69
CA GLY A 43 -16.01 5.75 10.67
C GLY A 43 -16.66 5.85 9.29
N LEU A 44 -15.89 5.88 8.20
CA LEU A 44 -16.44 6.01 6.85
C LEU A 44 -16.09 4.82 5.94
N PRO A 45 -17.03 4.35 5.12
CA PRO A 45 -16.73 3.39 4.07
C PRO A 45 -15.74 4.00 3.06
N ALA A 46 -14.96 3.14 2.39
CA ALA A 46 -13.84 3.56 1.54
C ALA A 46 -14.24 4.58 0.45
N GLU A 47 -15.43 4.45 -0.10
CA GLU A 47 -15.97 5.31 -1.17
C GLU A 47 -16.29 6.74 -0.72
N ARG A 48 -16.39 6.97 0.60
CA ARG A 48 -16.65 8.27 1.19
C ARG A 48 -15.42 8.98 1.75
N ARG A 49 -14.28 8.29 1.78
CA ARG A 49 -13.02 8.84 2.29
C ARG A 49 -12.44 9.83 1.27
N LYS A 50 -11.85 10.91 1.77
CA LYS A 50 -11.32 12.01 0.95
C LYS A 50 -9.90 12.38 1.40
N ALA A 51 -9.17 13.08 0.55
CA ALA A 51 -7.99 13.82 0.96
C ALA A 51 -8.38 15.10 1.71
N PHE A 52 -7.51 15.60 2.56
CA PHE A 52 -7.71 16.83 3.35
C PHE A 52 -6.56 17.80 3.08
N LEU A 53 -6.92 19.06 2.81
CA LEU A 53 -5.97 20.17 2.72
C LEU A 53 -6.22 21.13 3.90
N PHE A 54 -5.24 21.30 4.75
CA PHE A 54 -5.24 22.19 5.92
C PHE A 54 -4.46 23.45 5.57
N THR A 55 -5.14 24.59 5.49
CA THR A 55 -4.53 25.86 5.06
C THR A 55 -4.06 26.74 6.20
N SER A 56 -4.46 26.46 7.43
CA SER A 56 -4.06 27.17 8.64
C SER A 56 -3.58 26.19 9.70
N VAL A 57 -2.29 26.15 9.94
CA VAL A 57 -1.64 25.12 10.77
C VAL A 57 -0.73 25.77 11.81
N PHE A 58 -0.81 25.32 13.05
CA PHE A 58 0.09 25.72 14.14
C PHE A 58 0.60 24.50 14.92
N ASP A 59 1.61 24.66 15.76
CA ASP A 59 2.15 23.60 16.61
C ASP A 59 1.80 23.79 18.10
N SER A 60 2.13 22.80 18.91
CA SER A 60 1.90 22.84 20.37
C SER A 60 2.74 23.91 21.11
N ARG A 61 3.74 24.50 20.44
CA ARG A 61 4.53 25.64 20.94
C ARG A 61 3.89 26.99 20.59
N GLY A 62 2.82 26.98 19.77
CA GLY A 62 2.12 28.18 19.30
C GLY A 62 2.71 28.81 18.04
N LYS A 63 3.66 28.15 17.38
CA LYS A 63 4.20 28.62 16.08
C LYS A 63 3.16 28.39 14.97
N ASN A 64 2.85 29.44 14.22
CA ASN A 64 2.01 29.36 13.02
C ASN A 64 2.87 29.09 11.79
N TYR A 65 2.38 28.23 10.89
CA TYR A 65 3.04 27.86 9.65
C TYR A 65 2.29 28.46 8.45
N GLY A 66 3.05 29.11 7.57
CA GLY A 66 2.51 29.59 6.29
C GLY A 66 2.39 28.51 5.20
N ILE A 67 2.76 27.27 5.52
CA ILE A 67 2.82 26.13 4.62
C ILE A 67 1.59 25.25 4.87
N PRO A 68 0.72 25.02 3.87
CA PRO A 68 -0.40 24.09 4.00
C PRO A 68 0.06 22.65 4.17
N VAL A 69 -0.75 21.84 4.89
CA VAL A 69 -0.55 20.39 5.03
C VAL A 69 -1.62 19.67 4.22
N VAL A 70 -1.22 18.65 3.45
CA VAL A 70 -2.15 17.75 2.78
C VAL A 70 -2.01 16.34 3.33
N ALA A 71 -3.14 15.69 3.63
CA ALA A 71 -3.20 14.34 4.19
C ALA A 71 -4.19 13.46 3.44
N GLY A 72 -3.97 12.16 3.47
CA GLY A 72 -4.91 11.20 2.89
C GLY A 72 -4.94 11.17 1.37
N LEU A 73 -3.85 11.53 0.70
CA LEU A 73 -3.73 11.43 -0.76
C LEU A 73 -3.82 9.99 -1.26
N ASP A 74 -3.48 9.05 -0.41
CA ASP A 74 -3.54 7.59 -0.62
C ASP A 74 -4.80 6.95 -0.02
N ALA A 75 -5.68 7.78 0.57
CA ALA A 75 -6.76 7.32 1.42
C ALA A 75 -7.82 6.46 0.75
N PRO A 76 -8.31 6.71 -0.44
CA PRO A 76 -9.27 5.82 -1.07
C PRO A 76 -8.75 5.25 -2.38
N ARG A 77 -9.36 4.12 -2.79
CA ARG A 77 -9.15 3.54 -4.13
C ARG A 77 -9.35 4.53 -5.27
N GLN A 78 -10.26 5.49 -5.10
CA GLN A 78 -10.57 6.46 -6.14
C GLN A 78 -9.49 7.55 -6.32
N PRO A 79 -8.93 8.19 -5.30
CA PRO A 79 -7.75 9.04 -5.48
C PRO A 79 -6.54 8.30 -6.05
N ASN A 80 -6.28 7.06 -5.63
CA ASN A 80 -5.21 6.28 -6.22
C ASN A 80 -5.43 6.03 -7.72
N ALA A 81 -6.61 5.61 -8.10
CA ALA A 81 -6.97 5.43 -9.50
C ALA A 81 -6.95 6.75 -10.28
N LEU A 82 -7.41 7.84 -9.67
CA LEU A 82 -7.32 9.19 -10.26
C LEU A 82 -5.85 9.61 -10.40
N GLY A 83 -5.02 9.38 -9.38
CA GLY A 83 -3.59 9.63 -9.41
C GLY A 83 -2.85 8.83 -10.48
N LEU A 84 -3.29 7.61 -10.78
CA LEU A 84 -2.76 6.78 -11.86
C LEU A 84 -3.48 6.98 -13.21
N GLN A 85 -4.54 7.79 -13.26
CA GLN A 85 -5.39 8.02 -14.44
C GLN A 85 -5.91 6.73 -15.06
N CYS A 86 -6.40 5.80 -14.23
CA CYS A 86 -7.01 4.54 -14.64
C CYS A 86 -8.15 4.17 -13.70
N LYS A 87 -8.91 3.12 -14.02
CA LYS A 87 -9.91 2.59 -13.10
C LYS A 87 -9.26 1.80 -11.95
N PRO A 88 -9.91 1.69 -10.78
CA PRO A 88 -9.35 0.96 -9.64
C PRO A 88 -8.95 -0.49 -9.93
N GLU A 89 -9.71 -1.18 -10.77
CA GLU A 89 -9.45 -2.55 -11.21
C GLU A 89 -8.27 -2.68 -12.18
N GLU A 90 -7.89 -1.61 -12.87
CA GLU A 90 -6.81 -1.57 -13.85
C GLU A 90 -5.44 -1.27 -13.21
N VAL A 91 -5.42 -0.79 -11.96
CA VAL A 91 -4.18 -0.40 -11.26
C VAL A 91 -3.11 -1.49 -11.24
N PRO A 92 -3.39 -2.76 -10.90
CA PRO A 92 -2.38 -3.81 -10.88
C PRO A 92 -1.73 -4.04 -12.25
N GLU A 93 -2.54 -4.08 -13.29
CA GLU A 93 -2.05 -4.30 -14.67
C GLU A 93 -1.22 -3.11 -15.15
N LYS A 94 -1.69 -1.88 -14.94
CA LYS A 94 -0.95 -0.67 -15.33
C LYS A 94 0.44 -0.62 -14.69
N LEU A 95 0.55 -0.98 -13.42
CA LEU A 95 1.84 -0.99 -12.72
C LEU A 95 2.73 -2.16 -13.17
N ALA A 96 2.16 -3.32 -13.48
CA ALA A 96 2.91 -4.43 -14.05
C ALA A 96 3.48 -4.07 -15.44
N GLN A 97 2.69 -3.40 -16.29
CA GLN A 97 3.14 -2.91 -17.60
C GLN A 97 4.24 -1.85 -17.48
N ALA A 98 4.12 -0.91 -16.54
CA ALA A 98 5.15 0.08 -16.26
C ALA A 98 6.48 -0.58 -15.88
N TYR A 99 6.43 -1.65 -15.06
CA TYR A 99 7.61 -2.42 -14.69
C TYR A 99 8.30 -3.11 -15.90
N MET A 100 7.53 -3.54 -16.87
CA MET A 100 8.09 -4.20 -18.08
C MET A 100 8.61 -3.20 -19.13
N HIS A 101 8.18 -1.94 -19.06
CA HIS A 101 8.49 -0.91 -20.06
C HIS A 101 8.94 0.40 -19.42
N PRO A 102 10.10 0.41 -18.69
CA PRO A 102 10.61 1.60 -18.02
C PRO A 102 10.90 2.74 -19.00
N ILE A 103 10.72 3.99 -18.54
CA ILE A 103 11.08 5.21 -19.30
C ILE A 103 12.10 5.98 -18.47
N GLU A 104 13.32 6.06 -18.98
CA GLU A 104 14.43 6.73 -18.30
C GLU A 104 14.13 8.20 -17.98
N PRO A 105 14.45 8.69 -16.76
CA PRO A 105 14.27 10.09 -16.42
C PRO A 105 15.24 10.99 -17.20
N ARG A 106 14.92 12.27 -17.31
CA ARG A 106 15.80 13.26 -17.92
C ARG A 106 16.22 14.34 -16.93
N VAL A 107 17.50 14.73 -16.95
CA VAL A 107 18.01 15.82 -16.13
C VAL A 107 17.77 17.15 -16.86
N VAL A 108 17.20 18.12 -16.14
CA VAL A 108 16.98 19.50 -16.60
C VAL A 108 17.82 20.47 -15.77
N GLU A 109 18.09 21.66 -16.30
CA GLU A 109 18.98 22.64 -15.64
C GLU A 109 18.34 23.25 -14.37
N GLN A 110 17.03 23.48 -14.38
CA GLN A 110 16.30 24.18 -13.32
C GLN A 110 14.90 23.55 -13.12
N GLY A 111 14.38 23.68 -11.91
CA GLY A 111 13.03 23.26 -11.58
C GLY A 111 12.42 24.07 -10.43
N PRO A 112 11.09 24.13 -10.35
CA PRO A 112 10.39 24.89 -9.32
C PRO A 112 10.82 24.55 -7.89
N VAL A 113 11.24 23.32 -7.63
CA VAL A 113 11.71 22.89 -6.31
C VAL A 113 12.99 23.61 -5.84
N GLN A 114 13.68 24.34 -6.72
CA GLN A 114 14.88 25.11 -6.40
C GLN A 114 14.67 26.62 -6.41
N GLU A 115 13.44 27.11 -6.33
CA GLU A 115 13.13 28.55 -6.26
C GLU A 115 13.66 29.20 -4.98
N VAL A 116 13.68 28.44 -3.88
CA VAL A 116 14.25 28.85 -2.59
C VAL A 116 15.34 27.85 -2.19
N VAL A 117 16.48 28.37 -1.69
CA VAL A 117 17.64 27.56 -1.31
C VAL A 117 18.18 28.01 0.03
N TYR A 118 18.25 27.10 1.00
CA TYR A 118 18.86 27.30 2.32
C TYR A 118 20.08 26.39 2.49
N MET A 119 21.26 26.99 2.62
CA MET A 119 22.54 26.29 2.80
C MET A 119 23.41 27.03 3.81
N GLY A 120 24.33 26.33 4.45
CA GLY A 120 25.26 26.92 5.42
C GLY A 120 24.52 27.66 6.55
N ASN A 121 24.95 28.86 6.90
CA ASN A 121 24.36 29.66 7.99
C ASN A 121 22.86 29.96 7.74
N ARG A 122 22.48 30.15 6.48
CA ARG A 122 21.09 30.45 6.11
C ARG A 122 20.13 29.32 6.46
N LEU A 123 20.62 28.09 6.55
CA LEU A 123 19.80 26.94 6.98
C LEU A 123 19.22 27.15 8.39
N LEU A 124 20.07 27.57 9.35
CA LEU A 124 19.63 27.84 10.75
C LEU A 124 18.92 29.18 10.89
N GLU A 125 19.30 30.20 10.12
CA GLU A 125 18.60 31.50 10.11
C GLU A 125 17.13 31.37 9.66
N LYS A 126 16.80 30.27 9.00
CA LYS A 126 15.45 29.91 8.50
C LYS A 126 14.83 28.73 9.26
N ASP A 127 15.24 28.54 10.51
CA ASP A 127 14.73 27.48 11.39
C ASP A 127 14.97 26.03 10.89
N GLY A 128 15.65 25.82 9.76
CA GLY A 128 15.94 24.50 9.22
C GLY A 128 14.67 23.66 9.01
N LEU A 129 14.64 22.47 9.58
CA LEU A 129 13.48 21.56 9.51
C LEU A 129 12.25 22.10 10.26
N ASP A 130 12.43 22.97 11.26
CA ASP A 130 11.34 23.58 12.02
C ASP A 130 10.53 24.61 11.20
N GLU A 131 10.98 24.98 9.98
CA GLU A 131 10.18 25.80 9.07
C GLU A 131 8.94 25.03 8.56
N PHE A 132 9.01 23.71 8.51
CA PHE A 132 7.99 22.87 7.92
C PHE A 132 7.02 22.29 8.97
N PRO A 133 5.72 22.20 8.65
CA PRO A 133 4.69 21.72 9.59
C PRO A 133 4.66 20.19 9.68
N VAL A 134 5.76 19.58 10.13
CA VAL A 134 5.86 18.12 10.32
C VAL A 134 5.00 17.70 11.52
N PRO A 135 3.97 16.86 11.36
CA PRO A 135 3.07 16.50 12.46
C PRO A 135 3.61 15.34 13.31
N ILE A 136 3.00 15.16 14.49
CA ILE A 136 3.08 13.90 15.23
C ILE A 136 2.02 12.94 14.65
N THR A 137 2.44 11.73 14.30
CA THR A 137 1.58 10.75 13.60
C THR A 137 0.61 10.07 14.55
N THR A 138 1.09 9.67 15.74
CA THR A 138 0.27 9.00 16.77
C THR A 138 0.40 9.75 18.10
N PRO A 139 -0.30 10.90 18.25
CA PRO A 139 -0.20 11.71 19.47
C PRO A 139 -0.47 10.89 20.74
N GLY A 140 0.39 11.03 21.73
CA GLY A 140 0.35 10.29 22.98
C GLY A 140 1.21 9.02 23.01
N TYR A 141 1.77 8.62 21.85
CA TYR A 141 2.65 7.45 21.75
C TYR A 141 3.95 7.74 21.00
N ASP A 142 3.91 8.49 19.89
CA ASP A 142 5.12 8.81 19.13
C ASP A 142 6.05 9.76 19.93
N ALA A 143 7.36 9.56 19.80
CA ALA A 143 8.37 10.35 20.50
C ALA A 143 8.50 11.79 19.99
N GLY A 144 8.07 12.07 18.75
CA GLY A 144 8.17 13.41 18.16
C GLY A 144 7.59 13.52 16.76
N PRO A 145 7.65 14.72 16.15
CA PRO A 145 7.22 14.94 14.79
C PRO A 145 7.94 14.04 13.81
N THR A 146 7.19 13.41 12.89
CA THR A 146 7.73 12.42 11.96
C THR A 146 7.26 12.68 10.54
N CYS A 147 8.20 12.79 9.61
CA CYS A 147 7.92 12.81 8.17
C CYS A 147 7.43 11.42 7.74
N SER A 148 6.17 11.32 7.38
CA SER A 148 5.52 10.05 7.05
C SER A 148 5.37 9.79 5.55
N GLN A 149 5.51 10.83 4.71
CA GLN A 149 5.47 10.74 3.24
C GLN A 149 6.76 11.28 2.64
N SER A 150 7.89 10.76 3.09
CA SER A 150 9.24 11.14 2.66
C SER A 150 9.79 10.10 1.67
N CYS A 151 10.09 10.52 0.44
CA CYS A 151 10.70 9.68 -0.58
C CYS A 151 12.22 9.90 -0.56
N TRP A 152 12.97 8.89 -0.15
CA TRP A 152 14.41 8.95 0.02
C TRP A 152 15.13 8.50 -1.23
N VAL A 153 15.99 9.36 -1.73
CA VAL A 153 16.85 9.11 -2.89
C VAL A 153 18.25 8.81 -2.42
N THR A 154 18.78 7.67 -2.82
CA THR A 154 20.17 7.26 -2.60
C THR A 154 20.76 6.71 -3.90
N LYS A 155 22.08 6.55 -3.96
CA LYS A 155 22.77 5.99 -5.12
C LYS A 155 23.76 4.91 -4.65
N ASP A 156 23.75 3.77 -5.30
CA ASP A 156 24.73 2.72 -5.04
C ASP A 156 26.13 3.20 -5.45
N ILE A 157 27.05 3.25 -4.51
CA ILE A 157 28.44 3.72 -4.74
C ILE A 157 29.28 2.82 -5.67
N GLU A 158 28.82 1.61 -5.98
CA GLU A 158 29.51 0.68 -6.86
C GLU A 158 28.95 0.66 -8.28
N THR A 159 27.63 0.74 -8.41
CA THR A 159 26.94 0.65 -9.70
C THR A 159 26.46 1.99 -10.22
N GLY A 160 26.30 3.01 -9.35
CA GLY A 160 25.69 4.28 -9.67
C GLY A 160 24.17 4.23 -9.85
N ILE A 161 23.55 3.08 -9.61
CA ILE A 161 22.09 2.93 -9.75
C ILE A 161 21.41 3.64 -8.58
N ARG A 162 20.39 4.41 -8.91
CA ARG A 162 19.56 5.17 -7.95
C ARG A 162 18.50 4.25 -7.34
N ASN A 163 18.15 4.54 -6.10
CA ASN A 163 16.97 4.00 -5.40
C ASN A 163 16.11 5.14 -4.89
N VAL A 164 14.79 4.96 -4.96
CA VAL A 164 13.81 5.88 -4.37
C VAL A 164 12.82 5.09 -3.53
N GLY A 165 13.00 5.12 -2.22
CA GLY A 165 12.13 4.41 -1.27
C GLY A 165 11.42 5.34 -0.28
N MET A 166 10.27 4.95 0.22
CA MET A 166 9.54 5.70 1.24
C MET A 166 9.88 5.18 2.64
N TYR A 167 10.55 6.01 3.43
CA TYR A 167 10.95 5.70 4.81
C TYR A 167 10.49 6.80 5.76
N ARG A 168 10.06 6.44 6.97
CA ARG A 168 9.71 7.42 8.01
C ARG A 168 10.96 8.08 8.60
N SER A 169 10.82 9.33 9.06
CA SER A 169 11.95 10.10 9.57
C SER A 169 11.51 11.01 10.70
N GLN A 170 11.98 10.73 11.91
CA GLN A 170 11.70 11.56 13.09
C GLN A 170 12.61 12.79 13.10
N LEU A 171 12.08 13.96 13.45
CA LEU A 171 12.87 15.17 13.64
C LEU A 171 13.62 15.11 14.99
N TYR A 172 14.94 15.31 14.96
CA TYR A 172 15.80 15.36 16.15
C TYR A 172 16.22 16.78 16.49
N SER A 173 16.46 17.61 15.49
CA SER A 173 16.81 19.02 15.62
C SER A 173 16.52 19.76 14.30
N PRO A 174 16.67 21.10 14.24
CA PRO A 174 16.52 21.86 12.98
C PRO A 174 17.43 21.39 11.83
N THR A 175 18.52 20.69 12.14
CA THR A 175 19.49 20.20 11.14
C THR A 175 19.75 18.69 11.20
N ARG A 176 18.98 17.95 11.97
CA ARG A 176 19.13 16.49 12.09
C ARG A 176 17.79 15.79 12.10
N MET A 177 17.74 14.64 11.45
CA MET A 177 16.59 13.75 11.45
C MET A 177 17.02 12.30 11.46
N GLY A 178 16.25 11.46 12.15
CA GLY A 178 16.41 10.02 12.12
C GLY A 178 15.81 9.41 10.86
N ILE A 179 16.06 8.14 10.69
CA ILE A 179 15.42 7.32 9.68
C ILE A 179 15.12 5.94 10.26
N HIS A 180 14.02 5.35 9.82
CA HIS A 180 13.83 3.92 9.97
C HIS A 180 14.16 3.24 8.64
N GLN A 181 15.33 2.59 8.55
CA GLN A 181 15.84 1.99 7.31
C GLN A 181 14.98 0.81 6.82
N GLY A 182 14.19 0.19 7.70
CA GLY A 182 13.42 -0.99 7.37
C GLY A 182 14.24 -2.27 7.41
N GLU A 183 14.11 -3.11 6.40
CA GLU A 183 14.72 -4.43 6.34
C GLU A 183 16.18 -4.38 5.88
N THR A 184 16.95 -5.41 6.25
CA THR A 184 18.39 -5.50 5.93
C THR A 184 18.68 -5.63 4.43
N ASP A 185 17.72 -6.03 3.64
CA ASP A 185 17.79 -6.18 2.18
C ASP A 185 17.07 -5.03 1.42
N ALA A 186 16.59 -4.00 2.12
CA ALA A 186 16.10 -2.79 1.47
C ALA A 186 17.26 -2.05 0.78
N ASP A 187 17.04 -1.54 -0.42
CA ASP A 187 18.08 -0.90 -1.25
C ASP A 187 18.85 0.19 -0.51
N LEU A 188 18.15 1.07 0.21
CA LEU A 188 18.79 2.09 1.03
C LEU A 188 19.73 1.48 2.08
N THR A 189 19.30 0.40 2.76
CA THR A 189 20.12 -0.31 3.76
C THR A 189 21.34 -0.94 3.11
N VAL A 190 21.20 -1.52 1.92
CA VAL A 190 22.33 -2.07 1.15
C VAL A 190 23.32 -0.97 0.76
N HIS A 191 22.84 0.19 0.28
CA HIS A 191 23.68 1.35 -0.05
C HIS A 191 24.43 1.85 1.20
N TRP A 192 23.74 1.97 2.33
CA TRP A 192 24.34 2.38 3.60
C TRP A 192 25.43 1.40 4.08
N GLN A 193 25.19 0.08 3.99
CA GLN A 193 26.17 -0.94 4.35
C GLN A 193 27.43 -0.87 3.47
N LYS A 194 27.28 -0.60 2.17
CA LYS A 194 28.42 -0.42 1.26
C LYS A 194 29.23 0.83 1.62
N CYS A 195 28.57 1.94 1.96
CA CYS A 195 29.22 3.15 2.45
C CYS A 195 29.96 2.91 3.77
N ARG A 196 29.29 2.24 4.73
CA ARG A 196 29.88 1.88 6.03
C ARG A 196 31.17 1.04 5.87
N LYS A 197 31.18 0.05 4.98
CA LYS A 197 32.38 -0.77 4.68
C LYS A 197 33.54 0.07 4.15
N ARG A 198 33.28 1.23 3.54
CA ARG A 198 34.30 2.16 3.03
C ARG A 198 34.64 3.29 3.98
N GLY A 199 33.97 3.38 5.14
CA GLY A 199 34.17 4.47 6.12
C GLY A 199 33.75 5.84 5.60
N ILE A 200 32.72 5.92 4.76
CA ILE A 200 32.17 7.16 4.24
C ILE A 200 30.67 7.29 4.55
N PRO A 201 30.12 8.49 4.75
CA PRO A 201 28.69 8.68 4.91
C PRO A 201 27.94 8.35 3.61
N LEU A 202 26.65 7.99 3.74
CA LEU A 202 25.77 7.84 2.59
C LEU A 202 25.12 9.17 2.26
N GLN A 203 25.32 9.68 1.04
CA GLN A 203 24.61 10.85 0.54
C GLN A 203 23.13 10.53 0.34
N VAL A 204 22.27 11.44 0.79
CA VAL A 204 20.82 11.30 0.70
C VAL A 204 20.15 12.60 0.24
N ALA A 205 19.05 12.44 -0.50
CA ALA A 205 18.12 13.53 -0.77
C ALA A 205 16.70 13.03 -0.45
N ILE A 206 15.93 13.84 0.28
CA ILE A 206 14.59 13.46 0.75
C ILE A 206 13.59 14.37 0.05
N VAL A 207 12.66 13.77 -0.67
CA VAL A 207 11.70 14.44 -1.54
C VAL A 207 10.31 14.44 -0.90
N PHE A 208 9.68 15.60 -0.86
CA PHE A 208 8.31 15.79 -0.41
C PHE A 208 7.46 16.43 -1.52
N GLY A 209 6.26 15.90 -1.71
CA GLY A 209 5.33 16.41 -2.72
C GLY A 209 5.71 16.05 -4.14
N GLY A 210 5.11 16.77 -5.08
CA GLY A 210 5.22 16.49 -6.52
C GLY A 210 4.04 15.71 -7.06
N PRO A 211 4.07 15.29 -8.33
CA PRO A 211 3.01 14.51 -8.94
C PRO A 211 2.88 13.12 -8.28
N PRO A 212 1.67 12.53 -8.26
CA PRO A 212 1.38 11.34 -7.45
C PRO A 212 2.15 10.08 -7.87
N ASN A 213 2.59 9.95 -9.13
CA ASN A 213 3.40 8.82 -9.59
C ASN A 213 4.72 8.66 -8.80
N LEU A 214 5.31 9.75 -8.31
CA LEU A 214 6.54 9.71 -7.50
C LEU A 214 6.31 8.97 -6.17
N SER A 215 5.23 9.32 -5.45
CA SER A 215 4.88 8.64 -4.21
C SER A 215 4.52 7.17 -4.45
N TYR A 216 3.87 6.85 -5.58
CA TYR A 216 3.54 5.48 -5.93
C TYR A 216 4.78 4.61 -6.08
N VAL A 217 5.76 5.04 -6.84
CA VAL A 217 6.97 4.25 -7.06
C VAL A 217 7.81 4.14 -5.79
N ALA A 218 7.95 5.22 -5.03
CA ALA A 218 8.67 5.21 -3.76
C ALA A 218 8.01 4.32 -2.70
N PHE A 219 6.69 4.16 -2.76
CA PHE A 219 5.94 3.28 -1.85
C PHE A 219 5.94 1.81 -2.31
N ASN A 220 6.10 1.54 -3.61
CA ASN A 220 6.18 0.18 -4.15
C ASN A 220 7.64 -0.28 -4.13
N GLY A 221 7.99 -1.32 -3.35
CA GLY A 221 9.34 -1.89 -3.39
C GLY A 221 9.57 -2.64 -4.69
N PHE A 222 10.55 -2.21 -5.48
CA PHE A 222 11.04 -2.92 -6.66
C PHE A 222 12.24 -3.81 -6.28
N PRO A 223 12.64 -4.77 -7.13
CA PRO A 223 13.86 -5.52 -6.93
C PRO A 223 15.09 -4.60 -6.94
N TYR A 224 16.13 -4.98 -6.17
CA TYR A 224 17.39 -4.23 -6.12
C TYR A 224 17.93 -3.89 -7.51
N GLY A 225 18.30 -2.63 -7.69
CA GLY A 225 18.87 -2.13 -8.95
C GLY A 225 17.86 -1.66 -9.98
N VAL A 226 16.60 -1.49 -9.62
CA VAL A 226 15.59 -0.83 -10.45
C VAL A 226 15.52 0.65 -10.07
N ASP A 227 15.64 1.55 -11.05
CA ASP A 227 15.44 2.99 -10.83
C ASP A 227 13.93 3.30 -10.82
N GLU A 228 13.40 3.68 -9.67
CA GLU A 228 11.97 3.98 -9.50
C GLU A 228 11.50 5.18 -10.33
N TYR A 229 12.37 6.12 -10.66
CA TYR A 229 11.99 7.23 -11.55
C TYR A 229 11.73 6.76 -12.98
N SER A 230 12.41 5.70 -13.44
CA SER A 230 12.09 5.07 -14.71
C SER A 230 10.70 4.41 -14.69
N MET A 231 10.32 3.84 -13.55
CA MET A 231 8.97 3.30 -13.33
C MET A 231 7.92 4.41 -13.29
N ALA A 232 8.22 5.52 -12.60
CA ALA A 232 7.35 6.69 -12.55
C ALA A 232 7.08 7.28 -13.94
N GLY A 233 8.10 7.32 -14.79
CA GLY A 233 7.97 7.71 -16.20
C GLY A 233 7.07 6.74 -16.98
N ALA A 234 7.25 5.45 -16.80
CA ALA A 234 6.44 4.44 -17.49
C ALA A 234 4.95 4.49 -17.10
N ILE A 235 4.61 4.79 -15.83
CA ILE A 235 3.22 4.96 -15.37
C ILE A 235 2.52 6.09 -16.14
N THR A 236 3.26 7.15 -16.49
CA THR A 236 2.70 8.36 -17.11
C THR A 236 2.86 8.38 -18.63
N GLY A 237 3.78 7.58 -19.17
CA GLY A 237 4.18 7.59 -20.57
C GLY A 237 5.17 8.73 -20.92
N GLU A 238 5.69 9.45 -19.91
CA GLU A 238 6.62 10.58 -20.09
C GLU A 238 7.80 10.46 -19.10
N ALA A 239 9.01 10.86 -19.53
CA ALA A 239 10.18 10.86 -18.67
C ALA A 239 10.02 11.82 -17.48
N VAL A 240 10.37 11.37 -16.27
CA VAL A 240 10.44 12.25 -15.10
C VAL A 240 11.55 13.27 -15.28
N GLU A 241 11.25 14.55 -15.07
CA GLU A 241 12.25 15.63 -15.07
C GLU A 241 12.95 15.70 -13.72
N LEU A 242 14.28 15.63 -13.73
CA LEU A 242 15.12 15.70 -12.53
C LEU A 242 16.01 16.94 -12.58
N VAL A 243 16.33 17.51 -11.42
CA VAL A 243 17.37 18.53 -11.22
C VAL A 243 18.48 17.97 -10.34
N LYS A 244 19.70 18.43 -10.52
CA LYS A 244 20.82 18.09 -9.64
C LYS A 244 20.63 18.73 -8.28
N CYS A 245 20.91 17.97 -7.22
CA CYS A 245 21.03 18.48 -5.85
C CYS A 245 22.13 19.56 -5.74
N LYS A 246 22.10 20.35 -4.68
CA LYS A 246 23.04 21.45 -4.44
C LYS A 246 24.29 21.00 -3.69
N THR A 247 24.18 20.01 -2.80
CA THR A 247 25.26 19.61 -1.87
C THR A 247 25.65 18.15 -2.00
N VAL A 248 24.82 17.30 -2.61
CA VAL A 248 25.06 15.87 -2.79
C VAL A 248 25.02 15.48 -4.28
N ASP A 249 25.72 14.41 -4.67
CA ASP A 249 25.73 13.91 -6.06
C ASP A 249 24.50 13.04 -6.37
N LEU A 250 23.32 13.65 -6.25
CA LEU A 250 22.03 13.03 -6.52
C LEU A 250 21.17 13.91 -7.42
N GLU A 251 20.19 13.29 -8.07
CA GLU A 251 19.17 13.99 -8.86
C GLU A 251 17.79 13.72 -8.23
N VAL A 252 16.96 14.77 -8.21
CA VAL A 252 15.64 14.79 -7.57
C VAL A 252 14.59 15.38 -8.49
N PRO A 253 13.29 15.06 -8.35
CA PRO A 253 12.24 15.58 -9.20
C PRO A 253 12.18 17.11 -9.21
N ALA A 254 12.28 17.70 -10.40
CA ALA A 254 12.21 19.14 -10.62
C ALA A 254 10.90 19.76 -10.11
N ASN A 255 9.83 18.98 -10.10
CA ASN A 255 8.47 19.39 -9.76
C ASN A 255 8.03 19.00 -8.34
N ALA A 256 8.92 18.55 -7.46
CA ALA A 256 8.65 18.33 -6.04
C ALA A 256 8.32 19.65 -5.31
N ASP A 257 7.83 19.56 -4.09
CA ASP A 257 7.54 20.73 -3.26
C ASP A 257 8.74 21.13 -2.38
N VAL A 258 9.37 20.15 -1.72
CA VAL A 258 10.55 20.35 -0.85
C VAL A 258 11.56 19.23 -1.06
N ILE A 259 12.83 19.57 -1.04
CA ILE A 259 13.97 18.64 -1.02
C ILE A 259 14.83 18.96 0.21
N ILE A 260 15.20 17.93 0.93
CA ILE A 260 16.17 17.99 2.03
C ILE A 260 17.40 17.17 1.61
N GLU A 261 18.57 17.78 1.58
CA GLU A 261 19.83 17.15 1.20
C GLU A 261 20.74 17.00 2.43
N GLY A 262 21.44 15.90 2.54
CA GLY A 262 22.35 15.67 3.65
C GLY A 262 23.15 14.38 3.54
N GLU A 263 23.81 14.05 4.64
CA GLU A 263 24.63 12.85 4.79
C GLU A 263 24.13 12.00 5.95
N MET A 264 23.88 10.74 5.67
CA MET A 264 23.54 9.73 6.67
C MET A 264 24.82 9.15 7.25
N THR A 265 24.96 9.23 8.57
CA THR A 265 26.12 8.70 9.29
C THR A 265 26.26 7.18 9.11
N THR A 266 27.49 6.72 9.03
CA THR A 266 27.85 5.30 9.04
C THR A 266 28.67 4.91 10.29
N GLU A 267 28.89 5.86 11.21
CA GLU A 267 29.74 5.70 12.39
C GLU A 267 28.93 5.58 13.69
N GLU A 268 27.78 6.22 13.74
CA GLU A 268 26.96 6.32 14.95
C GLU A 268 25.50 5.97 14.67
N LEU A 269 24.81 5.46 15.70
CA LEU A 269 23.38 5.16 15.68
C LEU A 269 22.70 5.91 16.83
N GLU A 270 21.48 6.39 16.59
CA GLU A 270 20.62 6.99 17.62
C GLU A 270 19.32 6.18 17.76
N ILE A 271 18.65 6.33 18.91
CA ILE A 271 17.34 5.72 19.13
C ILE A 271 16.29 6.43 18.28
N GLU A 272 15.59 5.67 17.47
CA GLU A 272 14.40 6.07 16.72
C GLU A 272 13.17 5.38 17.32
N ALA A 273 12.01 6.00 17.30
CA ALA A 273 10.77 5.56 17.91
C ALA A 273 10.66 5.97 19.42
N PRO A 274 9.54 5.73 20.13
CA PRO A 274 8.37 4.96 19.65
C PRO A 274 7.60 5.62 18.50
N TYR A 275 6.99 4.78 17.66
CA TYR A 275 6.23 5.24 16.51
C TYR A 275 5.08 4.27 16.14
N GLY A 276 3.92 4.82 15.75
CA GLY A 276 2.78 4.02 15.30
C GLY A 276 3.05 3.27 14.00
N GLU A 277 3.15 1.93 14.05
CA GLU A 277 3.47 1.09 12.91
C GLU A 277 2.29 0.81 11.99
N ALA A 278 2.58 0.56 10.71
CA ALA A 278 1.57 0.19 9.72
C ALA A 278 0.82 -1.11 10.06
N LYS A 279 1.44 -1.99 10.83
CA LYS A 279 0.84 -3.27 11.27
C LYS A 279 -0.14 -3.12 12.44
N GLY A 280 -0.35 -1.90 12.94
CA GLY A 280 -1.38 -1.58 13.94
C GLY A 280 -0.92 -1.55 15.39
N TYR A 281 0.37 -1.66 15.64
CA TYR A 281 0.99 -1.58 16.95
C TYR A 281 2.00 -0.45 17.01
N ILE A 282 2.37 -0.01 18.20
CA ILE A 282 3.47 0.95 18.39
C ILE A 282 4.78 0.18 18.30
N GLY A 283 5.66 0.59 17.40
CA GLY A 283 7.06 0.15 17.37
C GLY A 283 7.84 0.84 18.47
N MET A 284 8.65 0.07 19.20
CA MET A 284 9.47 0.55 20.29
C MET A 284 10.85 0.99 19.79
N ASP A 285 11.69 1.41 20.68
CA ASP A 285 13.02 1.95 20.42
C ASP A 285 13.88 1.07 19.52
N GLU A 286 14.46 1.68 18.49
CA GLU A 286 15.39 1.03 17.58
C GLU A 286 16.63 1.90 17.38
N LEU A 287 17.82 1.27 17.35
CA LEU A 287 19.04 1.96 16.96
C LEU A 287 19.07 2.10 15.44
N GLN A 288 19.08 3.34 14.96
CA GLN A 288 19.05 3.67 13.54
C GLN A 288 20.07 4.77 13.22
N PRO A 289 20.60 4.85 12.01
CA PRO A 289 21.43 5.98 11.63
C PRO A 289 20.60 7.27 11.53
N TYR A 290 21.27 8.40 11.59
CA TYR A 290 20.65 9.71 11.41
C TYR A 290 21.29 10.49 10.26
N VAL A 291 20.59 11.51 9.78
CA VAL A 291 21.04 12.39 8.71
C VAL A 291 21.35 13.78 9.27
N THR A 292 22.53 14.29 8.91
CA THR A 292 22.89 15.70 9.09
C THR A 292 22.52 16.48 7.82
N ILE A 293 21.63 17.47 7.96
CA ILE A 293 21.10 18.25 6.85
C ILE A 293 22.10 19.31 6.41
N GLN A 294 22.36 19.39 5.12
CA GLN A 294 23.29 20.35 4.51
C GLN A 294 22.57 21.42 3.67
N CYS A 295 21.44 21.06 3.06
CA CYS A 295 20.67 21.97 2.22
C CYS A 295 19.18 21.63 2.28
N ILE A 296 18.35 22.67 2.20
CA ILE A 296 16.91 22.55 1.93
C ILE A 296 16.58 23.41 0.73
N THR A 297 15.92 22.84 -0.27
CA THR A 297 15.37 23.58 -1.39
C THR A 297 13.86 23.35 -1.48
N HIS A 298 13.13 24.39 -1.89
CA HIS A 298 11.68 24.27 -2.00
C HIS A 298 11.09 25.31 -2.97
N ARG A 299 9.83 25.06 -3.35
CA ARG A 299 9.02 26.07 -4.05
C ARG A 299 8.78 27.28 -3.16
N LYS A 300 8.45 28.43 -3.73
CA LYS A 300 8.06 29.62 -2.95
C LYS A 300 6.84 29.37 -2.08
N ASP A 301 5.93 28.53 -2.53
CA ASP A 301 4.67 28.17 -1.88
C ASP A 301 4.52 26.64 -1.76
N PRO A 302 5.37 25.96 -0.97
CA PRO A 302 5.34 24.51 -0.88
C PRO A 302 4.06 24.01 -0.16
N ILE A 303 3.66 22.77 -0.44
CA ILE A 303 2.62 22.05 0.28
C ILE A 303 3.30 20.86 0.97
N TRP A 304 3.04 20.69 2.28
CA TRP A 304 3.62 19.60 3.05
C TRP A 304 2.72 18.36 3.03
N PRO A 305 3.14 17.26 2.40
CA PRO A 305 2.35 16.04 2.36
C PRO A 305 2.60 15.19 3.59
N VAL A 306 1.53 14.56 4.10
CA VAL A 306 1.60 13.60 5.19
C VAL A 306 0.80 12.34 4.86
N GLN A 307 1.35 11.20 5.21
CA GLN A 307 0.66 9.92 5.11
C GLN A 307 -0.04 9.61 6.44
N VAL A 308 -1.32 9.31 6.39
CA VAL A 308 -2.08 8.85 7.56
C VAL A 308 -2.40 7.37 7.40
N ARG A 309 -2.00 6.58 8.39
CA ARG A 309 -2.13 5.13 8.32
C ARG A 309 -3.57 4.67 8.45
N GLN A 310 -3.92 3.72 7.62
CA GLN A 310 -5.23 3.06 7.62
C GLN A 310 -5.14 1.73 8.37
N LEU A 311 -6.05 1.52 9.31
CA LEU A 311 -6.22 0.23 10.00
C LEU A 311 -7.67 -0.27 9.79
N PRO A 312 -7.90 -1.55 9.46
CA PRO A 312 -6.89 -2.55 9.12
C PRO A 312 -6.18 -2.24 7.80
N ILE A 313 -4.96 -2.75 7.67
CA ILE A 313 -4.12 -2.48 6.51
C ILE A 313 -4.78 -3.08 5.27
N GLY A 314 -5.18 -2.22 4.34
CA GLY A 314 -5.43 -2.60 2.96
C GLY A 314 -4.26 -2.09 2.14
N GLY A 315 -3.41 -2.97 1.64
CA GLY A 315 -2.22 -2.57 0.91
C GLY A 315 -2.17 -3.17 -0.48
N SER A 316 -1.92 -2.36 -1.49
CA SER A 316 -1.75 -2.82 -2.87
C SER A 316 -0.29 -3.08 -3.25
N ARG A 317 0.66 -2.53 -2.48
CA ARG A 317 2.10 -2.53 -2.80
C ARG A 317 2.64 -3.90 -3.19
N HIS A 318 2.52 -4.87 -2.30
CA HIS A 318 3.08 -6.21 -2.51
C HIS A 318 2.20 -7.09 -3.38
N SER A 319 0.90 -6.78 -3.45
CA SER A 319 -0.01 -7.49 -4.35
C SER A 319 0.38 -7.31 -5.81
N ILE A 320 0.88 -6.14 -6.19
CA ILE A 320 1.30 -5.82 -7.55
C ILE A 320 2.56 -6.59 -7.92
N ILE A 321 3.57 -6.57 -7.04
CA ILE A 321 4.82 -7.31 -7.24
C ILE A 321 4.54 -8.80 -7.30
N LEU A 322 3.71 -9.31 -6.38
CA LEU A 322 3.33 -10.71 -6.37
C LEU A 322 2.53 -11.09 -7.62
N TYR A 323 1.58 -10.25 -8.05
CA TYR A 323 0.82 -10.46 -9.29
C TYR A 323 1.75 -10.53 -10.50
N LYS A 324 2.65 -9.54 -10.66
CA LYS A 324 3.65 -9.53 -11.75
C LYS A 324 4.51 -10.77 -11.71
N TYR A 325 5.03 -11.14 -10.54
CA TYR A 325 5.87 -12.32 -10.38
C TYR A 325 5.14 -13.61 -10.74
N LEU A 326 3.93 -13.83 -10.23
CA LEU A 326 3.16 -15.04 -10.52
C LEU A 326 2.71 -15.06 -11.99
N ARG A 327 2.12 -13.97 -12.47
CA ARG A 327 1.48 -13.90 -13.79
C ARG A 327 2.48 -13.93 -14.93
N TYR A 328 3.57 -13.16 -14.82
CA TYR A 328 4.51 -12.89 -15.91
C TYR A 328 5.84 -13.61 -15.73
N ASP A 329 6.49 -13.57 -14.57
CA ASP A 329 7.80 -14.17 -14.39
C ASP A 329 7.72 -15.70 -14.28
N LEU A 330 6.68 -16.24 -13.63
CA LEU A 330 6.43 -17.67 -13.52
C LEU A 330 5.45 -18.21 -14.57
N GLU A 331 4.96 -17.34 -15.47
CA GLU A 331 4.05 -17.69 -16.56
C GLU A 331 2.81 -18.48 -16.07
N MET A 332 2.15 -17.97 -14.99
CA MET A 332 0.94 -18.59 -14.44
C MET A 332 -0.34 -17.91 -14.97
N PRO A 333 -0.85 -18.26 -16.15
CA PRO A 333 -1.99 -17.57 -16.79
C PRO A 333 -3.32 -17.75 -16.06
N HIS A 334 -3.39 -18.67 -15.13
CA HIS A 334 -4.55 -18.90 -14.26
C HIS A 334 -4.65 -17.93 -13.10
N VAL A 335 -3.61 -17.14 -12.79
CA VAL A 335 -3.66 -16.05 -11.81
C VAL A 335 -4.32 -14.84 -12.45
N LEU A 336 -5.48 -14.43 -11.95
CA LEU A 336 -6.27 -13.32 -12.49
C LEU A 336 -5.98 -12.00 -11.78
N SER A 337 -5.79 -12.04 -10.46
CA SER A 337 -5.40 -10.87 -9.65
C SER A 337 -4.83 -11.29 -8.30
N VAL A 338 -4.13 -10.37 -7.66
CA VAL A 338 -3.69 -10.50 -6.27
C VAL A 338 -4.15 -9.26 -5.51
N ASN A 339 -4.71 -9.43 -4.34
CA ASN A 339 -5.16 -8.34 -3.47
C ASN A 339 -4.79 -8.59 -2.02
N VAL A 340 -4.71 -7.52 -1.23
CA VAL A 340 -4.60 -7.61 0.23
C VAL A 340 -5.89 -7.08 0.84
N VAL A 341 -6.59 -7.91 1.57
CA VAL A 341 -7.82 -7.56 2.27
C VAL A 341 -7.73 -8.00 3.72
N SER A 342 -7.93 -7.06 4.64
CA SER A 342 -7.85 -7.30 6.09
C SER A 342 -6.58 -8.08 6.53
N GLY A 343 -5.44 -7.82 5.86
CA GLY A 343 -4.16 -8.48 6.13
C GLY A 343 -3.97 -9.85 5.48
N PHE A 344 -4.98 -10.41 4.81
CA PHE A 344 -4.84 -11.61 3.99
C PHE A 344 -4.34 -11.24 2.60
N VAL A 345 -3.36 -11.96 2.09
CA VAL A 345 -3.03 -11.93 0.66
C VAL A 345 -3.97 -12.89 -0.05
N VAL A 346 -4.80 -12.38 -0.92
CA VAL A 346 -5.79 -13.16 -1.66
C VAL A 346 -5.41 -13.22 -3.13
N ILE A 347 -5.18 -14.43 -3.63
CA ILE A 347 -4.87 -14.70 -5.04
C ILE A 347 -6.14 -15.19 -5.72
N LYS A 348 -6.66 -14.41 -6.66
CA LYS A 348 -7.79 -14.79 -7.51
C LYS A 348 -7.31 -15.65 -8.66
N MET A 349 -7.89 -16.82 -8.80
CA MET A 349 -7.52 -17.80 -9.80
C MET A 349 -8.69 -18.09 -10.75
N LYS A 350 -8.36 -18.52 -11.95
CA LYS A 350 -9.35 -18.98 -12.91
C LYS A 350 -10.10 -20.20 -12.36
N MET A 351 -11.42 -20.26 -12.59
CA MET A 351 -12.25 -21.37 -12.18
C MET A 351 -11.71 -22.71 -12.74
N HIS A 352 -11.81 -23.75 -11.93
CA HIS A 352 -11.34 -25.10 -12.28
C HIS A 352 -9.84 -25.22 -12.59
N THR A 353 -9.00 -24.34 -12.05
CA THR A 353 -7.54 -24.50 -12.10
C THR A 353 -7.14 -25.81 -11.42
N ASP A 354 -6.22 -26.56 -12.03
CA ASP A 354 -5.70 -27.81 -11.48
C ASP A 354 -5.15 -27.59 -10.05
N GLN A 355 -5.48 -28.49 -9.14
CA GLN A 355 -5.14 -28.34 -7.72
C GLN A 355 -3.62 -28.30 -7.46
N LYS A 356 -2.80 -28.93 -8.33
CA LYS A 356 -1.34 -28.84 -8.26
C LYS A 356 -0.87 -27.43 -8.60
N GLU A 357 -1.49 -26.79 -9.61
CA GLU A 357 -1.16 -25.41 -9.97
C GLU A 357 -1.64 -24.41 -8.91
N VAL A 358 -2.77 -24.67 -8.23
CA VAL A 358 -3.20 -23.88 -7.07
C VAL A 358 -2.13 -23.91 -5.98
N TRP A 359 -1.67 -25.08 -5.59
CA TRP A 359 -0.63 -25.22 -4.57
C TRP A 359 0.72 -24.64 -5.01
N ARG A 360 1.11 -24.84 -6.28
CA ARG A 360 2.32 -24.23 -6.84
C ARG A 360 2.27 -22.69 -6.74
N THR A 361 1.10 -22.11 -7.01
CA THR A 361 0.88 -20.66 -6.92
C THR A 361 0.98 -20.17 -5.48
N LEU A 362 0.31 -20.85 -4.54
CA LEU A 362 0.38 -20.52 -3.11
C LEU A 362 1.81 -20.61 -2.56
N GLU A 363 2.55 -21.67 -2.91
CA GLU A 363 3.94 -21.85 -2.47
C GLU A 363 4.90 -20.82 -3.09
N ALA A 364 4.64 -20.40 -4.33
CA ALA A 364 5.43 -19.36 -4.99
C ALA A 364 5.28 -17.99 -4.30
N ALA A 365 4.13 -17.74 -3.66
CA ALA A 365 3.88 -16.47 -2.95
C ALA A 365 4.86 -16.20 -1.80
N LYS A 366 5.55 -17.23 -1.28
CA LYS A 366 6.59 -17.07 -0.26
C LYS A 366 7.76 -16.17 -0.68
N LYS A 367 7.99 -15.97 -1.99
CA LYS A 367 9.11 -15.16 -2.50
C LYS A 367 8.92 -13.66 -2.22
N VAL A 368 7.69 -13.19 -2.09
CA VAL A 368 7.37 -11.78 -1.80
C VAL A 368 7.03 -11.64 -0.31
N ARG A 369 8.06 -11.79 0.55
CA ARG A 369 7.91 -12.04 2.00
C ARG A 369 7.63 -10.83 2.87
N SER A 370 8.28 -9.74 2.57
CA SER A 370 8.59 -8.73 3.58
C SER A 370 7.40 -7.93 4.12
N PHE A 371 6.25 -8.00 3.49
CA PHE A 371 5.12 -7.16 3.88
C PHE A 371 3.77 -7.84 3.77
N ILE A 372 3.79 -9.11 3.41
CA ILE A 372 2.60 -9.93 3.31
C ILE A 372 2.18 -10.34 4.72
N GLY A 373 0.90 -10.29 5.02
CA GLY A 373 0.36 -10.93 6.21
C GLY A 373 0.78 -12.40 6.26
N SER A 374 0.73 -13.01 7.44
CA SER A 374 1.11 -14.43 7.63
C SER A 374 0.16 -15.43 6.96
N THR A 375 -0.81 -14.96 6.16
CA THR A 375 -1.83 -15.81 5.53
C THR A 375 -2.02 -15.47 4.06
N VAL A 376 -1.88 -16.47 3.20
CA VAL A 376 -2.11 -16.38 1.74
C VAL A 376 -3.26 -17.31 1.39
N VAL A 377 -4.25 -16.80 0.67
CA VAL A 377 -5.48 -17.51 0.30
C VAL A 377 -5.62 -17.53 -1.22
N ALA A 378 -5.81 -18.70 -1.82
CA ALA A 378 -6.26 -18.83 -3.20
C ALA A 378 -7.78 -18.98 -3.25
N VAL A 379 -8.44 -18.21 -4.11
CA VAL A 379 -9.89 -18.26 -4.36
C VAL A 379 -10.18 -18.31 -5.86
N ASP A 380 -11.35 -18.81 -6.22
CA ASP A 380 -11.79 -18.81 -7.62
C ASP A 380 -12.27 -17.42 -8.09
N GLU A 381 -12.45 -17.27 -9.39
CA GLU A 381 -12.84 -16.00 -10.03
C GLU A 381 -14.22 -15.46 -9.63
N ASP A 382 -15.09 -16.29 -9.09
CA ASP A 382 -16.40 -15.90 -8.57
C ASP A 382 -16.32 -15.13 -7.25
N ILE A 383 -15.18 -15.15 -6.56
CA ILE A 383 -14.98 -14.45 -5.30
C ILE A 383 -14.49 -13.02 -5.56
N ASN A 384 -15.21 -12.04 -5.02
CA ASN A 384 -14.72 -10.66 -5.00
C ASN A 384 -13.62 -10.52 -3.93
N VAL A 385 -12.37 -10.52 -4.40
CA VAL A 385 -11.17 -10.44 -3.53
C VAL A 385 -11.02 -9.08 -2.80
N GLN A 386 -11.88 -8.12 -3.09
CA GLN A 386 -11.92 -6.84 -2.40
C GLN A 386 -12.95 -6.83 -1.26
N ASN A 387 -13.80 -7.84 -1.21
CA ASN A 387 -14.81 -8.00 -0.16
C ASN A 387 -14.33 -9.04 0.86
N ALA A 388 -13.93 -8.58 2.06
CA ALA A 388 -13.44 -9.45 3.12
C ALA A 388 -14.47 -10.52 3.51
N ASN A 389 -15.76 -10.19 3.53
CA ASN A 389 -16.81 -11.14 3.88
C ASN A 389 -16.92 -12.26 2.85
N MET A 390 -16.77 -11.98 1.55
CA MET A 390 -16.74 -13.02 0.51
C MET A 390 -15.52 -13.93 0.63
N VAL A 391 -14.35 -13.36 0.93
CA VAL A 391 -13.13 -14.16 1.16
C VAL A 391 -13.29 -15.07 2.37
N LEU A 392 -13.81 -14.55 3.48
CA LEU A 392 -14.09 -15.35 4.68
C LEU A 392 -15.19 -16.41 4.42
N TRP A 393 -16.21 -16.08 3.64
CA TRP A 393 -17.21 -17.05 3.22
C TRP A 393 -16.60 -18.19 2.40
N ALA A 394 -15.72 -17.88 1.43
CA ALA A 394 -15.02 -18.90 0.66
C ALA A 394 -14.13 -19.78 1.55
N ILE A 395 -13.40 -19.20 2.50
CA ILE A 395 -12.59 -19.95 3.47
C ILE A 395 -13.50 -20.89 4.31
N ASN A 396 -14.61 -20.37 4.82
CA ASN A 396 -15.50 -21.16 5.69
C ASN A 396 -16.25 -22.28 4.95
N THR A 397 -16.54 -22.11 3.66
CA THR A 397 -17.40 -23.04 2.90
C THR A 397 -16.66 -23.96 1.93
N ARG A 398 -15.40 -23.63 1.56
CA ARG A 398 -14.61 -24.38 0.57
C ARG A 398 -13.35 -25.03 1.14
N VAL A 399 -13.01 -24.76 2.40
CA VAL A 399 -11.78 -25.25 3.03
C VAL A 399 -12.07 -26.31 4.05
N GLU A 400 -11.39 -27.45 3.91
CA GLU A 400 -11.25 -28.47 4.95
C GLU A 400 -9.80 -28.38 5.49
N PRO A 401 -9.57 -27.89 6.71
CA PRO A 401 -8.24 -27.45 7.15
C PRO A 401 -7.12 -28.50 6.98
N HIS A 402 -7.40 -29.77 7.29
CA HIS A 402 -6.40 -30.84 7.21
C HIS A 402 -5.94 -31.13 5.76
N ARG A 403 -6.77 -30.81 4.78
CA ARG A 403 -6.52 -31.05 3.35
C ARG A 403 -6.06 -29.77 2.64
N ASP A 404 -6.67 -28.63 3.01
CA ASP A 404 -6.63 -27.39 2.22
C ASP A 404 -5.77 -26.30 2.88
N CYS A 405 -5.12 -26.59 4.02
CA CYS A 405 -4.20 -25.67 4.69
C CYS A 405 -2.80 -26.28 4.79
N ARG A 406 -1.77 -25.43 4.60
CA ARG A 406 -0.36 -25.78 4.83
C ARG A 406 0.34 -24.65 5.53
N THR A 407 1.20 -24.96 6.49
CA THR A 407 2.13 -24.00 7.10
C THR A 407 3.51 -24.25 6.52
N ILE A 408 4.10 -23.19 5.94
CA ILE A 408 5.50 -23.25 5.46
C ILE A 408 6.35 -22.32 6.31
N LYS A 409 7.55 -22.79 6.69
CA LYS A 409 8.53 -22.06 7.47
C LYS A 409 9.67 -21.57 6.58
N PHE A 410 10.27 -20.44 6.94
CA PHE A 410 11.42 -19.86 6.24
C PHE A 410 12.17 -18.90 7.14
N PRO A 411 13.49 -18.72 6.94
CA PRO A 411 14.24 -17.67 7.62
C PRO A 411 13.77 -16.29 7.14
N THR A 412 13.74 -15.30 8.04
CA THR A 412 13.30 -13.94 7.72
C THR A 412 14.14 -12.89 8.39
N THR A 413 14.32 -11.75 7.70
CA THR A 413 14.82 -10.50 8.26
C THR A 413 13.68 -9.58 8.70
N ASP A 414 12.42 -9.90 8.35
CA ASP A 414 11.24 -9.14 8.76
C ASP A 414 10.93 -9.38 10.23
N LEU A 415 11.44 -8.51 11.07
CA LEU A 415 11.15 -8.48 12.50
C LEU A 415 9.76 -7.89 12.72
N ARG A 416 8.73 -8.73 12.65
CA ARG A 416 7.37 -8.28 12.94
C ARG A 416 7.21 -7.99 14.43
N PRO A 417 6.48 -6.90 14.80
CA PRO A 417 6.36 -6.52 16.20
C PRO A 417 5.60 -7.57 17.02
N SER A 418 5.92 -7.62 18.31
CA SER A 418 5.24 -8.24 19.49
C SER A 418 4.44 -9.54 19.33
N THR A 419 4.05 -9.96 18.12
CA THR A 419 3.33 -11.23 17.87
C THR A 419 4.23 -12.43 17.65
N TYR A 420 5.53 -12.22 17.41
CA TYR A 420 6.51 -13.27 17.18
C TYR A 420 7.25 -13.68 18.44
N MET A 421 7.63 -12.69 19.23
CA MET A 421 8.38 -12.87 20.47
C MET A 421 8.10 -11.70 21.40
N PRO A 422 8.42 -11.83 22.70
CA PRO A 422 8.34 -10.72 23.65
C PRO A 422 9.14 -9.51 23.18
N GLU A 423 8.64 -8.30 23.45
CA GLU A 423 9.26 -7.05 23.00
C GLU A 423 10.72 -6.90 23.46
N GLU A 424 11.03 -7.35 24.67
CA GLU A 424 12.41 -7.33 25.20
C GLU A 424 13.40 -8.14 24.36
N GLU A 425 12.94 -9.24 23.75
CA GLU A 425 13.76 -10.05 22.83
C GLU A 425 13.85 -9.39 21.46
N MET A 426 12.76 -8.76 21.00
CA MET A 426 12.73 -8.01 19.76
C MET A 426 13.69 -6.82 19.80
N VAL A 427 13.71 -6.05 20.89
CA VAL A 427 14.63 -4.92 21.09
C VAL A 427 16.08 -5.39 21.02
N LYS A 428 16.42 -6.51 21.64
CA LYS A 428 17.79 -7.10 21.57
C LYS A 428 18.17 -7.48 20.15
N LEU A 429 17.25 -8.04 19.37
CA LEU A 429 17.50 -8.38 17.97
C LEU A 429 17.69 -7.14 17.10
N ARG A 430 16.86 -6.12 17.29
CA ARG A 430 16.94 -4.84 16.56
C ARG A 430 18.25 -4.11 16.84
N HIS A 431 18.71 -4.09 18.08
CA HIS A 431 20.01 -3.50 18.45
C HIS A 431 21.20 -4.24 17.81
N ARG A 432 21.06 -5.52 17.48
CA ARG A 432 22.11 -6.35 16.86
C ARG A 432 22.04 -6.41 15.34
N GLN A 433 21.00 -5.87 14.71
CA GLN A 433 20.79 -6.03 13.25
C GLN A 433 21.95 -5.53 12.38
N PHE A 434 22.80 -4.64 12.92
CA PHE A 434 23.97 -4.11 12.22
C PHE A 434 25.30 -4.80 12.61
N GLU A 435 25.30 -5.66 13.62
CA GLU A 435 26.54 -6.24 14.20
C GLU A 435 26.73 -7.72 13.88
N VAL A 436 25.70 -8.43 13.52
CA VAL A 436 25.72 -9.90 13.44
C VAL A 436 25.18 -10.38 12.11
N GLU A 437 25.88 -11.38 11.50
CA GLU A 437 25.24 -12.36 10.62
C GLU A 437 24.63 -13.46 11.51
N PRO A 438 23.41 -13.32 12.03
CA PRO A 438 22.83 -14.30 12.93
C PRO A 438 22.23 -15.44 12.12
N PRO A 439 21.94 -16.58 12.73
CA PRO A 439 20.87 -17.41 12.22
C PRO A 439 19.60 -16.55 12.21
N LEU A 440 19.06 -16.27 11.01
CA LEU A 440 17.86 -15.47 10.84
C LEU A 440 16.70 -16.11 11.62
N PRO A 441 15.87 -15.32 12.32
CA PRO A 441 14.67 -15.84 12.98
C PRO A 441 13.78 -16.59 11.98
N GLU A 442 13.09 -17.61 12.44
CA GLU A 442 12.17 -18.41 11.64
C GLU A 442 10.79 -17.75 11.62
N ALA A 443 10.27 -17.47 10.43
CA ALA A 443 8.90 -17.06 10.21
C ALA A 443 8.09 -18.16 9.53
N SER A 444 6.78 -17.98 9.44
CA SER A 444 5.91 -18.92 8.73
C SER A 444 4.79 -18.22 7.98
N LEU A 445 4.29 -18.87 6.92
CA LEU A 445 3.05 -18.52 6.23
C LEU A 445 2.04 -19.64 6.37
N LEU A 446 0.79 -19.27 6.59
CA LEU A 446 -0.36 -20.14 6.43
C LEU A 446 -0.87 -20.00 5.00
N LEU A 447 -0.84 -21.09 4.24
CA LEU A 447 -1.38 -21.18 2.90
C LEU A 447 -2.75 -21.84 2.96
N ILE A 448 -3.77 -21.22 2.36
CA ILE A 448 -5.16 -21.70 2.35
C ILE A 448 -5.63 -21.83 0.90
N ASN A 449 -6.03 -23.02 0.52
CA ASN A 449 -6.66 -23.29 -0.76
C ASN A 449 -8.19 -23.23 -0.60
N ALA A 450 -8.78 -22.06 -0.86
CA ALA A 450 -10.22 -21.84 -0.84
C ALA A 450 -10.84 -21.87 -2.26
N THR A 451 -10.22 -22.58 -3.21
CA THR A 451 -10.81 -22.85 -4.52
C THR A 451 -11.75 -24.06 -4.47
N LEU A 452 -12.58 -24.22 -5.50
CA LEU A 452 -13.40 -25.42 -5.69
C LEU A 452 -12.52 -26.63 -6.01
N LYS A 453 -12.73 -27.77 -5.31
CA LYS A 453 -11.98 -29.02 -5.54
C LYS A 453 -12.66 -29.93 -6.54
N TRP A 454 -13.96 -29.77 -6.72
CA TRP A 454 -14.85 -30.46 -7.63
C TRP A 454 -16.04 -29.55 -7.95
N PRO A 455 -16.92 -29.91 -8.88
CA PRO A 455 -18.15 -29.17 -9.13
C PRO A 455 -19.02 -29.08 -7.87
N TYR A 456 -19.44 -27.87 -7.48
CA TYR A 456 -20.35 -27.63 -6.35
C TYR A 456 -21.77 -27.37 -6.84
N ALA A 457 -22.75 -27.56 -5.95
CA ALA A 457 -24.11 -27.09 -6.15
C ALA A 457 -24.16 -25.56 -6.33
N PRO A 458 -25.20 -25.01 -6.97
CA PRO A 458 -25.36 -23.57 -7.15
C PRO A 458 -25.34 -22.79 -5.84
N VAL A 459 -24.93 -21.52 -5.92
CA VAL A 459 -25.06 -20.59 -4.79
C VAL A 459 -26.53 -20.43 -4.41
N SER A 460 -26.83 -20.53 -3.12
CA SER A 460 -28.21 -20.55 -2.56
C SER A 460 -28.84 -19.16 -2.52
N LEU A 461 -29.01 -18.56 -3.70
CA LEU A 461 -29.74 -17.34 -3.98
C LEU A 461 -30.63 -17.54 -5.19
N PRO A 462 -31.72 -16.78 -5.40
CA PRO A 462 -32.49 -16.84 -6.62
C PRO A 462 -31.63 -16.55 -7.85
N LYS A 463 -31.93 -17.19 -8.99
CA LYS A 463 -31.25 -16.90 -10.25
C LYS A 463 -31.35 -15.42 -10.61
N LYS A 464 -30.36 -14.89 -11.35
CA LYS A 464 -30.19 -13.49 -11.70
C LYS A 464 -31.47 -12.84 -12.26
N GLU A 465 -32.17 -13.53 -13.15
CA GLU A 465 -33.40 -13.06 -13.77
C GLU A 465 -34.53 -12.75 -12.77
N PHE A 466 -34.62 -13.52 -11.69
CA PHE A 466 -35.63 -13.29 -10.62
C PHE A 466 -35.20 -12.15 -9.71
N MET A 467 -33.91 -12.03 -9.40
CA MET A 467 -33.35 -10.95 -8.60
C MET A 467 -33.45 -9.61 -9.34
N GLU A 468 -33.20 -9.59 -10.67
CA GLU A 468 -33.40 -8.39 -11.49
C GLU A 468 -34.87 -7.93 -11.51
N LYS A 469 -35.82 -8.88 -11.63
CA LYS A 469 -37.26 -8.55 -11.48
C LYS A 469 -37.59 -7.98 -10.10
N ALA A 470 -37.02 -8.56 -9.04
CA ALA A 470 -37.19 -8.07 -7.68
C ALA A 470 -36.64 -6.63 -7.51
N LEU A 471 -35.51 -6.30 -8.15
CA LEU A 471 -34.97 -4.93 -8.15
C LEU A 471 -35.91 -3.93 -8.81
N LEU A 472 -36.54 -4.30 -9.92
CA LEU A 472 -37.54 -3.45 -10.58
C LEU A 472 -38.77 -3.20 -9.68
N ILE A 473 -39.21 -4.23 -8.95
CA ILE A 473 -40.29 -4.09 -7.98
C ILE A 473 -39.84 -3.19 -6.82
N TRP A 474 -38.63 -3.40 -6.30
CA TRP A 474 -38.06 -2.58 -5.23
C TRP A 474 -38.06 -1.08 -5.56
N GLN A 475 -37.62 -0.74 -6.79
CA GLN A 475 -37.62 0.64 -7.28
C GLN A 475 -39.04 1.21 -7.46
N LYS A 476 -39.94 0.40 -8.02
CA LYS A 476 -41.32 0.79 -8.26
C LYS A 476 -42.10 1.09 -6.97
N GLU A 477 -41.82 0.30 -5.92
CA GLU A 477 -42.44 0.47 -4.60
C GLU A 477 -41.75 1.57 -3.76
N GLY A 478 -40.79 2.30 -4.32
CA GLY A 478 -40.11 3.41 -3.65
C GLY A 478 -39.35 3.01 -2.39
N LEU A 479 -38.87 1.75 -2.33
CA LEU A 479 -38.12 1.23 -1.20
C LEU A 479 -36.71 1.88 -1.14
N PRO A 480 -36.02 1.84 0.04
CA PRO A 480 -34.74 2.52 0.22
C PRO A 480 -33.68 2.09 -0.80
N PRO A 481 -32.74 2.99 -1.18
CA PRO A 481 -31.64 2.65 -2.09
C PRO A 481 -30.83 1.46 -1.59
N LEU A 482 -30.58 0.48 -2.47
CA LEU A 482 -29.80 -0.70 -2.16
C LEU A 482 -28.33 -0.49 -2.52
N LYS A 483 -27.44 -0.93 -1.63
CA LYS A 483 -26.06 -1.24 -1.96
C LYS A 483 -25.94 -2.77 -2.01
N LEU A 484 -26.05 -3.33 -3.23
CA LEU A 484 -25.97 -4.78 -3.40
C LEU A 484 -24.55 -5.28 -3.04
N GLU A 485 -24.49 -6.30 -2.19
CA GLU A 485 -23.25 -7.00 -1.88
C GLU A 485 -23.18 -8.29 -2.69
N GLU A 486 -22.02 -8.58 -3.27
CA GLU A 486 -21.80 -9.83 -3.98
C GLU A 486 -21.62 -11.02 -3.01
N PRO A 487 -22.13 -12.23 -3.36
CA PRO A 487 -23.02 -12.50 -4.49
C PRO A 487 -24.45 -12.02 -4.20
N TRP A 488 -25.07 -11.29 -5.11
CA TRP A 488 -26.45 -10.84 -4.94
C TRP A 488 -27.48 -11.62 -5.78
N TYR A 489 -27.03 -12.64 -6.52
CA TYR A 489 -27.88 -13.64 -7.20
C TYR A 489 -27.19 -15.00 -7.21
N GLY A 490 -27.95 -16.06 -7.43
CA GLY A 490 -27.46 -17.42 -7.52
C GLY A 490 -26.88 -17.75 -8.89
N TYR A 491 -25.80 -18.52 -8.88
CA TYR A 491 -25.14 -19.03 -10.09
C TYR A 491 -24.62 -20.44 -9.86
N GLU A 492 -24.39 -21.14 -10.98
CA GLU A 492 -23.95 -22.54 -10.98
C GLU A 492 -22.44 -22.63 -10.73
N LEU A 493 -22.04 -23.65 -9.96
CA LEU A 493 -20.65 -23.99 -9.64
C LEU A 493 -20.26 -25.37 -10.19
N GLY A 494 -20.93 -25.78 -11.26
CA GLY A 494 -20.61 -26.97 -12.06
C GLY A 494 -21.39 -28.24 -11.72
N TYR A 495 -22.11 -28.30 -10.60
CA TYR A 495 -22.97 -29.42 -10.26
C TYR A 495 -24.44 -29.00 -10.17
N TRP A 496 -25.15 -29.07 -11.29
CA TRP A 496 -26.58 -28.86 -11.39
C TRP A 496 -27.20 -29.92 -12.30
N PRO A 497 -27.71 -31.04 -11.77
CA PRO A 497 -28.27 -32.10 -12.58
C PRO A 497 -29.43 -31.62 -13.47
N LYS A 498 -29.50 -32.11 -14.68
CA LYS A 498 -30.57 -31.76 -15.65
C LYS A 498 -31.96 -31.95 -15.06
N GLU A 499 -32.17 -33.05 -14.33
CA GLU A 499 -33.43 -33.33 -13.67
C GLU A 499 -33.80 -32.27 -12.60
N ALA A 500 -32.82 -31.80 -11.82
CA ALA A 500 -33.03 -30.73 -10.85
C ALA A 500 -33.38 -29.41 -11.54
N ALA A 501 -32.76 -29.12 -12.68
CA ALA A 501 -33.09 -27.94 -13.51
C ALA A 501 -34.54 -28.03 -14.04
N GLU A 502 -34.95 -29.16 -14.57
CA GLU A 502 -36.31 -29.40 -15.06
C GLU A 502 -37.35 -29.32 -13.93
N ASP A 503 -37.03 -29.81 -12.73
CA ASP A 503 -37.89 -29.69 -11.55
C ASP A 503 -38.05 -28.23 -11.12
N ALA A 504 -36.95 -27.46 -11.12
CA ALA A 504 -36.97 -26.03 -10.82
C ALA A 504 -37.79 -25.24 -11.83
N ASP A 505 -37.65 -25.56 -13.13
CA ASP A 505 -38.43 -24.93 -14.20
C ASP A 505 -39.93 -25.22 -14.10
N ARG A 506 -40.31 -26.44 -13.67
CA ARG A 506 -41.72 -26.77 -13.38
C ARG A 506 -42.22 -25.99 -12.18
N ALA A 507 -41.39 -25.87 -11.14
CA ALA A 507 -41.79 -25.16 -9.93
C ALA A 507 -42.12 -23.70 -10.19
N VAL A 508 -41.32 -22.96 -10.98
CA VAL A 508 -41.59 -21.57 -11.31
C VAL A 508 -42.81 -21.38 -12.23
N LYS A 509 -43.24 -22.45 -12.91
CA LYS A 509 -44.49 -22.48 -13.71
C LYS A 509 -45.71 -22.88 -12.88
N GLY A 510 -45.56 -23.13 -11.58
CA GLY A 510 -46.64 -23.60 -10.70
C GLY A 510 -46.94 -25.12 -10.80
N GLU A 511 -46.09 -25.88 -11.50
CA GLU A 511 -46.28 -27.33 -11.73
C GLU A 511 -45.61 -28.22 -10.65
N TYR A 512 -45.38 -27.71 -9.44
CA TYR A 512 -44.60 -28.37 -8.40
C TYR A 512 -45.24 -29.67 -7.86
N TYR A 513 -46.58 -29.79 -7.93
CA TYR A 513 -47.24 -31.04 -7.57
C TYR A 513 -46.95 -32.18 -8.57
N LYS A 514 -46.83 -31.87 -9.86
CA LYS A 514 -46.43 -32.82 -10.90
C LYS A 514 -45.03 -33.39 -10.61
N THR A 515 -44.10 -32.51 -10.20
CA THR A 515 -42.76 -32.95 -9.76
C THR A 515 -42.84 -33.87 -8.53
N SER A 516 -43.71 -33.56 -7.57
CA SER A 516 -43.89 -34.39 -6.38
C SER A 516 -44.45 -35.78 -6.70
N GLU A 517 -45.39 -35.87 -7.63
CA GLU A 517 -45.94 -37.13 -8.09
C GLU A 517 -44.90 -37.99 -8.80
N MET A 518 -44.08 -37.37 -9.69
CA MET A 518 -42.99 -38.06 -10.40
C MET A 518 -41.97 -38.63 -9.40
N ARG A 519 -41.60 -37.85 -8.37
CA ARG A 519 -40.66 -38.26 -7.31
C ARG A 519 -41.22 -39.35 -6.43
N ALA A 520 -42.52 -39.32 -6.15
CA ALA A 520 -43.19 -40.34 -5.35
C ALA A 520 -43.09 -41.75 -5.97
N GLN A 521 -42.95 -41.85 -7.33
CA GLN A 521 -42.74 -43.13 -8.03
C GLN A 521 -41.36 -43.74 -7.74
N ARG A 522 -40.43 -42.98 -7.21
CA ARG A 522 -39.05 -43.40 -6.86
C ARG A 522 -38.85 -43.66 -5.37
N ARG A 523 -39.93 -43.90 -4.62
CA ARG A 523 -39.84 -44.20 -3.18
C ARG A 523 -39.03 -45.48 -2.96
N VAL A 524 -38.08 -45.41 -2.03
CA VAL A 524 -37.32 -46.58 -1.57
C VAL A 524 -37.91 -47.03 -0.23
N LYS A 525 -38.10 -48.33 -0.05
CA LYS A 525 -38.44 -48.89 1.25
C LYS A 525 -37.18 -48.92 2.10
N LEU A 526 -37.28 -48.48 3.39
CA LEU A 526 -36.24 -48.59 4.39
C LEU A 526 -36.02 -50.01 4.84
#